data_c2e51544b3e0fda2710a789091f16305
#
_entry.id   c2e51544b3e0fda2710a789091f16305
#
_cell.length_a   1.000
_cell.length_b   1.000
_cell.length_c   1.000
_cell.angle_alpha   90.00
_cell.angle_beta   90.00
_cell.angle_gamma   90.00
#
_symmetry.space_group_name_H-M   'P 1'
#
loop_
_entity.id
_entity.type
_entity.pdbx_description
1 polymer ?
#
loop_
_entity_poly.entity_id
_entity_poly.type
_entity_poly.pdbx_seq_one_letter_code
_entity_poly.pdbx_strand_id
1 'polypeptide(L)'
;MRELHEEKHYPVQPMCKMMNVTRSAYNRWVKQPYSPRKHKNEQLTKIIRKIHDEHPEMGYRRIKDELKRNYETEVNDKRVLRLCRKEGIQSTIKHQANSITRRGKHPYHTAKNILNRSFTAEAPNQKWVTDISEFKYYIGLEVHKVYLSAILDLCDRRIVSFVIRETNDLPLVIDTFDQAVQAEPEARPIFHSDRGFQYTHQQMYQRITEAGMTQSMSRVGKCTDNGPMEGFWGIIKREKYYGRKFTSREQLVGMINDYINYYNNGRYQRKLQALTPMECHNQYDQAV
;
A
#
# COMPACT_ATOMS: atom_id res chain seq x y z
N MET A 1 -33.37 -35.14 9.45
CA MET A 1 -33.81 -35.60 10.81
C MET A 1 -34.92 -34.73 11.37
N ARG A 2 -34.82 -33.40 11.36
CA ARG A 2 -35.86 -32.51 11.93
C ARG A 2 -37.17 -32.66 11.16
N GLU A 3 -37.18 -32.54 9.85
CA GLU A 3 -38.36 -32.76 8.99
C GLU A 3 -38.98 -34.15 9.17
N LEU A 4 -38.15 -35.17 9.24
CA LEU A 4 -38.64 -36.55 9.47
C LEU A 4 -39.29 -36.72 10.85
N HIS A 5 -38.84 -35.97 11.86
CA HIS A 5 -39.43 -36.01 13.18
C HIS A 5 -40.71 -35.17 13.27
N GLU A 6 -40.64 -33.90 12.74
CA GLU A 6 -41.74 -32.95 12.84
C GLU A 6 -42.91 -33.29 11.88
N GLU A 7 -42.60 -33.70 10.66
CA GLU A 7 -43.61 -33.99 9.62
C GLU A 7 -44.05 -35.46 9.54
N LYS A 8 -43.14 -36.41 9.76
CA LYS A 8 -43.40 -37.82 9.60
C LYS A 8 -43.40 -38.61 10.91
N HIS A 9 -43.27 -37.92 12.06
CA HIS A 9 -43.32 -38.47 13.43
C HIS A 9 -42.33 -39.65 13.68
N TYR A 10 -41.21 -39.74 12.94
CA TYR A 10 -40.19 -40.75 13.21
C TYR A 10 -39.53 -40.52 14.57
N PRO A 11 -39.29 -41.61 15.34
CA PRO A 11 -38.67 -41.47 16.67
C PRO A 11 -37.19 -41.04 16.56
N VAL A 12 -36.80 -40.07 17.38
CA VAL A 12 -35.44 -39.41 17.34
C VAL A 12 -34.33 -40.41 17.61
N GLN A 13 -34.54 -41.40 18.51
CA GLN A 13 -33.46 -42.27 18.96
C GLN A 13 -32.95 -43.23 17.87
N PRO A 14 -33.80 -43.91 17.06
CA PRO A 14 -33.34 -44.73 15.91
C PRO A 14 -32.65 -43.86 14.84
N MET A 15 -33.16 -42.69 14.56
CA MET A 15 -32.56 -41.77 13.58
C MET A 15 -31.17 -41.30 14.03
N CYS A 16 -31.00 -40.97 15.31
CA CYS A 16 -29.70 -40.63 15.87
C CYS A 16 -28.70 -41.77 15.77
N LYS A 17 -29.15 -43.02 16.02
CA LYS A 17 -28.33 -44.23 15.89
C LYS A 17 -27.89 -44.48 14.44
N MET A 18 -28.80 -44.34 13.47
CA MET A 18 -28.50 -44.46 12.03
C MET A 18 -27.50 -43.40 11.55
N MET A 19 -27.61 -42.16 12.03
CA MET A 19 -26.75 -41.04 11.64
C MET A 19 -25.48 -40.95 12.48
N ASN A 20 -25.22 -41.85 13.38
CA ASN A 20 -24.08 -41.86 14.30
C ASN A 20 -23.93 -40.55 15.10
N VAL A 21 -25.06 -40.02 15.57
CA VAL A 21 -25.14 -38.74 16.34
C VAL A 21 -25.77 -39.05 17.69
N THR A 22 -25.27 -38.48 18.78
CA THR A 22 -25.88 -38.64 20.08
C THR A 22 -27.19 -37.85 20.18
N ARG A 23 -28.20 -38.40 20.89
CA ARG A 23 -29.49 -37.73 21.13
C ARG A 23 -29.32 -36.37 21.79
N SER A 24 -28.34 -36.23 22.68
CA SER A 24 -28.01 -34.93 23.33
C SER A 24 -27.46 -33.89 22.33
N ALA A 25 -26.64 -34.33 21.37
CA ALA A 25 -26.14 -33.45 20.32
C ALA A 25 -27.27 -32.99 19.39
N TYR A 26 -28.19 -33.91 19.01
CA TYR A 26 -29.36 -33.54 18.22
C TYR A 26 -30.28 -32.57 18.96
N ASN A 27 -30.63 -32.82 20.21
CA ASN A 27 -31.49 -31.95 21.01
C ASN A 27 -30.85 -30.57 21.23
N ARG A 28 -29.52 -30.50 21.43
CA ARG A 28 -28.78 -29.24 21.51
C ARG A 28 -28.85 -28.46 20.21
N TRP A 29 -28.71 -29.13 19.06
CA TRP A 29 -28.83 -28.53 17.74
C TRP A 29 -30.24 -27.99 17.45
N VAL A 30 -31.28 -28.74 17.84
CA VAL A 30 -32.69 -28.32 17.69
C VAL A 30 -33.00 -27.11 18.56
N LYS A 31 -32.52 -27.05 19.82
CA LYS A 31 -32.75 -25.94 20.75
C LYS A 31 -31.94 -24.69 20.40
N GLN A 32 -30.72 -24.87 19.84
CA GLN A 32 -29.85 -23.77 19.43
C GLN A 32 -29.23 -24.03 18.06
N PRO A 33 -29.99 -23.91 16.98
CA PRO A 33 -29.48 -24.16 15.62
C PRO A 33 -28.36 -23.19 15.23
N TYR A 34 -28.28 -22.04 15.90
CA TYR A 34 -27.23 -21.03 15.72
C TYR A 34 -26.49 -20.75 17.01
N SER A 35 -25.23 -21.17 17.07
CA SER A 35 -24.39 -20.79 18.22
C SER A 35 -24.14 -19.27 18.22
N PRO A 36 -23.99 -18.61 19.39
CA PRO A 36 -23.65 -17.18 19.47
C PRO A 36 -22.39 -16.82 18.64
N ARG A 37 -21.45 -17.79 18.53
CA ARG A 37 -20.25 -17.64 17.71
C ARG A 37 -20.59 -17.60 16.21
N LYS A 38 -21.56 -18.38 15.75
CA LYS A 38 -21.98 -18.39 14.34
C LYS A 38 -22.64 -17.06 13.99
N HIS A 39 -23.53 -16.57 14.84
CA HIS A 39 -24.17 -15.26 14.65
C HIS A 39 -23.15 -14.10 14.59
N LYS A 40 -22.20 -14.06 15.55
CA LYS A 40 -21.11 -13.06 15.53
C LYS A 40 -20.23 -13.18 14.27
N ASN A 41 -20.01 -14.39 13.73
CA ASN A 41 -19.27 -14.57 12.50
C ASN A 41 -20.05 -14.07 11.28
N GLU A 42 -21.38 -14.28 11.23
CA GLU A 42 -22.23 -13.77 10.13
C GLU A 42 -22.27 -12.24 10.09
N GLN A 43 -22.41 -11.61 11.26
CA GLN A 43 -22.32 -10.14 11.36
C GLN A 43 -20.96 -9.63 10.87
N LEU A 44 -19.88 -10.24 11.35
CA LEU A 44 -18.51 -9.87 10.94
C LEU A 44 -18.29 -10.09 9.44
N THR A 45 -18.83 -11.17 8.88
CA THR A 45 -18.75 -11.47 7.45
C THR A 45 -19.43 -10.40 6.59
N LYS A 46 -20.59 -9.89 7.02
CA LYS A 46 -21.28 -8.80 6.33
C LYS A 46 -20.41 -7.53 6.26
N ILE A 47 -19.75 -7.17 7.37
CA ILE A 47 -18.86 -6.02 7.43
C ILE A 47 -17.62 -6.26 6.54
N ILE A 48 -17.00 -7.44 6.61
CA ILE A 48 -15.85 -7.82 5.77
C ILE A 48 -16.20 -7.71 4.28
N ARG A 49 -17.40 -8.14 3.89
CA ARG A 49 -17.86 -8.04 2.50
C ARG A 49 -18.02 -6.59 2.07
N LYS A 50 -18.66 -5.76 2.89
CA LYS A 50 -18.80 -4.32 2.65
C LYS A 50 -17.44 -3.64 2.44
N ILE A 51 -16.47 -3.89 3.32
CA ILE A 51 -15.10 -3.36 3.20
C ILE A 51 -14.45 -3.83 1.88
N HIS A 52 -14.66 -5.09 1.50
CA HIS A 52 -14.09 -5.61 0.26
C HIS A 52 -14.74 -5.03 -1.00
N ASP A 53 -16.04 -4.78 -0.99
CA ASP A 53 -16.77 -4.17 -2.11
C ASP A 53 -16.33 -2.72 -2.32
N GLU A 54 -16.05 -1.97 -1.24
CA GLU A 54 -15.52 -0.61 -1.28
C GLU A 54 -14.03 -0.58 -1.65
N HIS A 55 -13.25 -1.58 -1.19
CA HIS A 55 -11.80 -1.67 -1.34
C HIS A 55 -11.33 -3.07 -1.76
N PRO A 56 -11.59 -3.48 -3.02
CA PRO A 56 -11.28 -4.85 -3.48
C PRO A 56 -9.78 -5.18 -3.51
N GLU A 57 -8.90 -4.18 -3.46
CA GLU A 57 -7.46 -4.34 -3.34
C GLU A 57 -7.01 -4.71 -1.91
N MET A 58 -7.87 -4.61 -0.89
CA MET A 58 -7.50 -4.93 0.49
C MET A 58 -7.45 -6.45 0.72
N GLY A 59 -6.29 -6.95 1.18
CA GLY A 59 -6.16 -8.31 1.71
C GLY A 59 -6.62 -8.39 3.18
N TYR A 60 -6.83 -9.61 3.69
CA TYR A 60 -7.38 -9.86 5.03
C TYR A 60 -6.69 -9.09 6.17
N ARG A 61 -5.39 -8.78 6.04
CA ARG A 61 -4.66 -7.99 7.05
C ARG A 61 -5.11 -6.54 7.09
N ARG A 62 -5.29 -5.91 5.93
CA ARG A 62 -5.82 -4.53 5.84
C ARG A 62 -7.30 -4.49 6.23
N ILE A 63 -8.09 -5.49 5.86
CA ILE A 63 -9.48 -5.64 6.32
C ILE A 63 -9.55 -5.72 7.85
N LYS A 64 -8.62 -6.44 8.50
CA LYS A 64 -8.56 -6.47 9.97
C LYS A 64 -8.25 -5.10 10.57
N ASP A 65 -7.30 -4.37 9.97
CA ASP A 65 -6.93 -3.04 10.45
C ASP A 65 -8.11 -2.06 10.28
N GLU A 66 -8.86 -2.17 9.19
CA GLU A 66 -10.10 -1.43 8.92
C GLU A 66 -11.22 -1.76 9.93
N LEU A 67 -11.42 -3.04 10.24
CA LEU A 67 -12.37 -3.48 11.28
C LEU A 67 -12.07 -2.86 12.64
N LYS A 68 -10.79 -2.75 13.01
CA LYS A 68 -10.37 -2.15 14.27
C LYS A 68 -10.64 -0.63 14.30
N ARG A 69 -10.31 0.08 13.21
CA ARG A 69 -10.38 1.56 13.15
C ARG A 69 -11.79 2.10 12.96
N ASN A 70 -12.51 1.58 11.98
CA ASN A 70 -13.76 2.16 11.52
C ASN A 70 -15.00 1.43 12.03
N TYR A 71 -14.83 0.20 12.56
CA TYR A 71 -15.92 -0.60 13.11
C TYR A 71 -15.70 -1.01 14.57
N GLU A 72 -14.67 -0.45 15.23
CA GLU A 72 -14.32 -0.73 16.64
C GLU A 72 -14.31 -2.22 17.01
N THR A 73 -14.02 -3.07 15.99
CA THR A 73 -14.11 -4.52 16.11
C THR A 73 -12.72 -5.14 16.16
N GLU A 74 -12.32 -5.60 17.35
CA GLU A 74 -11.03 -6.26 17.55
C GLU A 74 -11.12 -7.76 17.24
N VAL A 75 -10.40 -8.20 16.19
CA VAL A 75 -10.46 -9.58 15.69
C VAL A 75 -9.06 -10.09 15.37
N ASN A 76 -8.82 -11.39 15.65
CA ASN A 76 -7.57 -12.04 15.29
C ASN A 76 -7.44 -12.23 13.77
N ASP A 77 -6.23 -12.02 13.20
CA ASP A 77 -5.89 -12.23 11.79
C ASP A 77 -6.36 -13.58 11.23
N LYS A 78 -6.17 -14.66 12.00
CA LYS A 78 -6.59 -16.02 11.59
C LYS A 78 -8.11 -16.15 11.43
N ARG A 79 -8.89 -15.41 12.25
CA ARG A 79 -10.35 -15.41 12.15
C ARG A 79 -10.81 -14.66 10.92
N VAL A 80 -10.26 -13.49 10.64
CA VAL A 80 -10.57 -12.71 9.42
C VAL A 80 -10.20 -13.50 8.18
N LEU A 81 -8.99 -14.08 8.12
CA LEU A 81 -8.54 -14.91 6.99
C LEU A 81 -9.50 -16.09 6.72
N ARG A 82 -9.95 -16.77 7.78
CA ARG A 82 -10.88 -17.90 7.65
C ARG A 82 -12.23 -17.45 7.08
N LEU A 83 -12.75 -16.31 7.53
CA LEU A 83 -14.01 -15.76 7.02
C LEU A 83 -13.86 -15.32 5.56
N CYS A 84 -12.80 -14.60 5.22
CA CYS A 84 -12.51 -14.24 3.83
C CYS A 84 -12.44 -15.46 2.91
N ARG A 85 -11.72 -16.52 3.31
CA ARG A 85 -11.63 -17.77 2.54
C ARG A 85 -12.99 -18.45 2.34
N LYS A 86 -13.83 -18.47 3.40
CA LYS A 86 -15.17 -19.05 3.34
C LYS A 86 -16.07 -18.32 2.33
N GLU A 87 -15.92 -17.01 2.22
CA GLU A 87 -16.73 -16.16 1.34
C GLU A 87 -16.09 -15.92 -0.05
N GLY A 88 -14.94 -16.56 -0.33
CA GLY A 88 -14.21 -16.37 -1.59
C GLY A 88 -13.58 -14.98 -1.75
N ILE A 89 -13.47 -14.22 -0.65
CA ILE A 89 -12.91 -12.86 -0.65
C ILE A 89 -11.39 -12.94 -0.75
N GLN A 90 -10.84 -12.39 -1.82
CA GLN A 90 -9.40 -12.29 -2.08
C GLN A 90 -9.08 -10.90 -2.63
N SER A 91 -7.90 -10.37 -2.26
CA SER A 91 -7.40 -9.13 -2.84
C SER A 91 -7.24 -9.26 -4.37
N THR A 92 -7.67 -8.24 -5.09
CA THR A 92 -7.53 -8.16 -6.56
C THR A 92 -6.10 -7.85 -7.01
N ILE A 93 -5.17 -7.59 -6.07
CA ILE A 93 -3.77 -7.31 -6.35
C ILE A 93 -3.10 -8.52 -7.00
N LYS A 94 -2.63 -8.35 -8.26
CA LYS A 94 -1.81 -9.34 -8.96
C LYS A 94 -0.33 -9.04 -8.77
N HIS A 95 0.47 -10.06 -8.46
CA HIS A 95 1.93 -9.92 -8.36
C HIS A 95 2.54 -10.01 -9.76
N GLN A 96 3.21 -8.94 -10.22
CA GLN A 96 4.07 -8.98 -11.42
C GLN A 96 5.46 -8.48 -11.02
N ALA A 97 6.48 -9.27 -11.35
CA ALA A 97 7.88 -8.93 -11.13
C ALA A 97 8.50 -8.47 -12.45
N ASN A 98 8.74 -7.16 -12.62
CA ASN A 98 9.56 -6.64 -13.73
C ASN A 98 10.24 -5.33 -13.27
N SER A 99 11.57 -5.34 -13.27
CA SER A 99 12.41 -4.15 -13.10
C SER A 99 13.50 -4.14 -14.15
N ILE A 100 13.64 -3.03 -14.89
CA ILE A 100 14.74 -2.81 -15.85
C ILE A 100 15.30 -1.41 -15.60
N THR A 101 16.50 -1.35 -15.00
CA THR A 101 17.24 -0.09 -14.80
C THR A 101 18.33 0.06 -15.87
N ARG A 102 18.34 1.17 -16.62
CA ARG A 102 19.39 1.51 -17.59
C ARG A 102 20.38 2.49 -16.99
N ARG A 103 21.69 2.26 -17.21
CA ARG A 103 22.77 3.15 -16.74
C ARG A 103 22.87 4.42 -17.58
N GLY A 104 23.08 5.57 -16.93
CA GLY A 104 23.56 6.80 -17.56
C GLY A 104 25.04 6.62 -18.04
N LYS A 105 25.36 7.09 -19.25
CA LYS A 105 26.69 6.83 -19.88
C LYS A 105 27.82 7.69 -19.30
N HIS A 106 27.57 8.88 -18.76
CA HIS A 106 28.58 9.79 -18.18
C HIS A 106 27.99 10.60 -17.01
N PRO A 107 28.12 10.15 -15.75
CA PRO A 107 27.66 10.91 -14.60
C PRO A 107 28.60 12.12 -14.35
N TYR A 108 28.03 13.32 -14.13
CA TYR A 108 28.79 14.48 -13.69
C TYR A 108 29.29 14.31 -12.25
N HIS A 109 28.41 13.86 -11.37
CA HIS A 109 28.72 13.63 -9.97
C HIS A 109 28.14 12.28 -9.50
N THR A 110 28.87 11.58 -8.65
CA THR A 110 28.40 10.37 -7.98
C THR A 110 28.71 10.41 -6.49
N ALA A 111 27.68 10.32 -5.66
CA ALA A 111 27.84 10.25 -4.22
C ALA A 111 28.05 8.80 -3.72
N LYS A 112 28.64 8.68 -2.54
CA LYS A 112 28.73 7.40 -1.84
C LYS A 112 27.35 6.95 -1.35
N ASN A 113 27.13 5.66 -1.17
CA ASN A 113 25.93 5.15 -0.51
C ASN A 113 26.04 5.33 1.01
N ILE A 114 25.59 6.49 1.49
CA ILE A 114 25.57 6.84 2.92
C ILE A 114 24.39 6.14 3.60
N LEU A 115 23.24 6.05 2.92
CA LEU A 115 22.02 5.41 3.45
C LEU A 115 22.25 3.94 3.82
N ASN A 116 23.07 3.23 3.03
CA ASN A 116 23.50 1.83 3.25
C ASN A 116 22.37 0.90 3.73
N ARG A 117 21.18 1.01 3.11
CA ARG A 117 19.95 0.26 3.44
C ARG A 117 19.39 0.50 4.84
N SER A 118 19.85 1.53 5.54
CA SER A 118 19.23 1.98 6.81
C SER A 118 17.92 2.73 6.52
N PHE A 119 16.85 1.96 6.22
CA PHE A 119 15.54 2.47 5.80
C PHE A 119 14.63 2.84 6.98
N THR A 120 15.19 3.16 8.11
CA THR A 120 14.51 3.68 9.29
C THR A 120 15.08 5.04 9.65
N ALA A 121 14.24 5.94 10.15
CA ALA A 121 14.63 7.22 10.71
C ALA A 121 13.87 7.41 12.03
N GLU A 122 14.45 8.17 12.95
CA GLU A 122 13.88 8.41 14.29
C GLU A 122 12.85 9.55 14.25
N ALA A 123 13.03 10.51 13.33
CA ALA A 123 12.12 11.63 13.13
C ALA A 123 11.92 11.89 11.63
N PRO A 124 10.80 12.54 11.24
CA PRO A 124 10.59 13.04 9.89
C PRO A 124 11.75 13.94 9.43
N ASN A 125 11.93 14.04 8.12
CA ASN A 125 12.91 14.93 7.49
C ASN A 125 14.39 14.60 7.79
N GLN A 126 14.69 13.39 8.28
CA GLN A 126 16.06 12.91 8.44
C GLN A 126 16.59 12.18 7.19
N LYS A 127 15.74 11.43 6.50
CA LYS A 127 16.11 10.62 5.34
C LYS A 127 15.01 10.62 4.30
N TRP A 128 15.30 11.16 3.13
CA TRP A 128 14.42 11.15 1.96
C TRP A 128 14.96 10.21 0.89
N VAL A 129 14.09 9.47 0.27
CA VAL A 129 14.41 8.64 -0.90
C VAL A 129 13.58 9.08 -2.08
N THR A 130 14.18 9.06 -3.27
CA THR A 130 13.53 9.50 -4.50
C THR A 130 13.79 8.54 -5.64
N ASP A 131 12.86 8.50 -6.60
CA ASP A 131 12.98 7.75 -7.83
C ASP A 131 11.89 8.21 -8.82
N ILE A 132 11.99 7.73 -10.07
CA ILE A 132 11.06 8.01 -11.14
C ILE A 132 10.39 6.71 -11.58
N SER A 133 9.08 6.76 -11.82
CA SER A 133 8.33 5.64 -12.38
C SER A 133 7.55 6.00 -13.63
N GLU A 134 7.63 5.16 -14.65
CA GLU A 134 6.86 5.27 -15.89
C GLU A 134 5.47 4.66 -15.74
N PHE A 135 4.46 5.38 -16.26
CA PHE A 135 3.09 4.93 -16.44
C PHE A 135 2.65 5.13 -17.89
N LYS A 136 1.77 4.28 -18.39
CA LYS A 136 1.29 4.31 -19.78
C LYS A 136 -0.21 4.54 -19.84
N TYR A 137 -0.64 5.28 -20.85
CA TYR A 137 -2.05 5.40 -21.25
C TYR A 137 -2.16 5.21 -22.76
N TYR A 138 -3.37 5.08 -23.27
CA TYR A 138 -3.64 4.66 -24.63
C TYR A 138 -4.65 5.62 -25.29
N ILE A 139 -4.28 6.21 -26.42
CA ILE A 139 -5.19 6.96 -27.28
C ILE A 139 -5.39 6.12 -28.53
N GLY A 140 -6.55 5.47 -28.64
CA GLY A 140 -6.78 4.48 -29.69
C GLY A 140 -5.82 3.32 -29.59
N LEU A 141 -4.94 3.15 -30.60
CA LEU A 141 -3.89 2.13 -30.66
C LEU A 141 -2.51 2.66 -30.22
N GLU A 142 -2.38 3.97 -30.01
CA GLU A 142 -1.12 4.59 -29.63
C GLU A 142 -0.84 4.49 -28.13
N VAL A 143 0.40 4.22 -27.77
CA VAL A 143 0.86 4.12 -26.39
C VAL A 143 1.59 5.41 -26.03
N HIS A 144 1.04 6.14 -25.09
CA HIS A 144 1.63 7.33 -24.51
C HIS A 144 2.16 7.07 -23.10
N LYS A 145 3.04 7.95 -22.62
CA LYS A 145 3.69 7.77 -21.31
C LYS A 145 3.59 9.05 -20.48
N VAL A 146 3.52 8.86 -19.18
CA VAL A 146 3.85 9.89 -18.19
C VAL A 146 4.88 9.33 -17.21
N TYR A 147 5.69 10.21 -16.66
CA TYR A 147 6.70 9.92 -15.66
C TYR A 147 6.34 10.63 -14.36
N LEU A 148 6.32 9.85 -13.30
CA LEU A 148 6.07 10.32 -11.95
C LEU A 148 7.39 10.29 -11.18
N SER A 149 7.88 11.45 -10.79
CA SER A 149 8.96 11.60 -9.81
C SER A 149 8.34 11.84 -8.44
N ALA A 150 8.86 11.22 -7.39
CA ALA A 150 8.37 11.42 -6.03
C ALA A 150 9.50 11.34 -5.00
N ILE A 151 9.33 12.05 -3.88
CA ILE A 151 10.20 12.00 -2.71
C ILE A 151 9.39 11.41 -1.55
N LEU A 152 9.93 10.37 -0.92
CA LEU A 152 9.33 9.66 0.20
C LEU A 152 10.21 9.83 1.44
N ASP A 153 9.62 10.23 2.56
CA ASP A 153 10.28 10.24 3.87
C ASP A 153 10.36 8.83 4.46
N LEU A 154 11.49 8.48 5.05
CA LEU A 154 11.72 7.12 5.61
C LEU A 154 11.16 6.93 7.02
N CYS A 155 10.84 7.99 7.75
CA CYS A 155 10.26 7.91 9.08
C CYS A 155 8.74 7.64 9.00
N ASP A 156 7.99 8.60 8.49
CA ASP A 156 6.53 8.58 8.44
C ASP A 156 5.97 7.95 7.15
N ARG A 157 6.83 7.66 6.16
CA ARG A 157 6.46 7.05 4.88
C ARG A 157 5.57 7.92 3.99
N ARG A 158 5.41 9.21 4.27
CA ARG A 158 4.65 10.11 3.42
C ARG A 158 5.39 10.41 2.12
N ILE A 159 4.63 10.70 1.09
CA ILE A 159 5.16 11.35 -0.11
C ILE A 159 5.23 12.83 0.21
N VAL A 160 6.45 13.35 0.32
CA VAL A 160 6.73 14.75 0.64
C VAL A 160 6.36 15.66 -0.53
N SER A 161 6.77 15.26 -1.75
CA SER A 161 6.45 15.94 -2.99
C SER A 161 6.42 14.96 -4.15
N PHE A 162 5.74 15.34 -5.24
CA PHE A 162 5.76 14.60 -6.49
C PHE A 162 5.43 15.50 -7.67
N VAL A 163 5.96 15.17 -8.85
CA VAL A 163 5.67 15.84 -10.12
C VAL A 163 5.40 14.81 -11.20
N ILE A 164 4.44 15.12 -12.09
CA ILE A 164 4.08 14.28 -13.24
C ILE A 164 4.37 15.07 -14.52
N ARG A 165 5.19 14.47 -15.42
CA ARG A 165 5.50 15.03 -16.74
C ARG A 165 5.41 13.96 -17.83
N GLU A 166 5.31 14.40 -19.09
CA GLU A 166 5.37 13.51 -20.25
C GLU A 166 6.81 13.14 -20.64
N THR A 167 7.77 13.88 -20.15
CA THR A 167 9.19 13.69 -20.39
C THR A 167 9.93 13.22 -19.14
N ASN A 168 10.87 12.29 -19.31
CA ASN A 168 11.77 11.85 -18.23
C ASN A 168 13.07 12.65 -18.33
N ASP A 169 12.99 13.89 -17.91
CA ASP A 169 14.07 14.90 -18.05
C ASP A 169 14.56 15.42 -16.68
N LEU A 170 15.56 16.29 -16.72
CA LEU A 170 16.11 16.92 -15.52
C LEU A 170 15.08 17.82 -14.80
N PRO A 171 14.28 18.65 -15.50
CA PRO A 171 13.25 19.47 -14.88
C PRO A 171 12.23 18.69 -14.04
N LEU A 172 11.87 17.45 -14.43
CA LEU A 172 10.99 16.60 -13.65
C LEU A 172 11.48 16.40 -12.21
N VAL A 173 12.78 16.09 -12.06
CA VAL A 173 13.39 15.82 -10.74
C VAL A 173 13.66 17.10 -9.97
N ILE A 174 14.09 18.16 -10.68
CA ILE A 174 14.34 19.47 -10.07
C ILE A 174 13.05 20.04 -9.47
N ASP A 175 11.95 20.05 -10.23
CA ASP A 175 10.67 20.54 -9.71
C ASP A 175 10.17 19.71 -8.53
N THR A 176 10.39 18.39 -8.56
CA THR A 176 10.04 17.51 -7.44
C THR A 176 10.85 17.89 -6.17
N PHE A 177 12.14 18.14 -6.34
CA PHE A 177 13.03 18.54 -5.26
C PHE A 177 12.67 19.93 -4.71
N ASP A 178 12.46 20.90 -5.58
CA ASP A 178 12.12 22.28 -5.20
C ASP A 178 10.78 22.33 -4.43
N GLN A 179 9.77 21.56 -4.86
CA GLN A 179 8.52 21.43 -4.12
C GLN A 179 8.72 20.79 -2.73
N ALA A 180 9.62 19.81 -2.60
CA ALA A 180 9.92 19.23 -1.29
C ALA A 180 10.60 20.23 -0.37
N VAL A 181 11.57 21.01 -0.87
CA VAL A 181 12.24 22.09 -0.10
C VAL A 181 11.26 23.17 0.29
N GLN A 182 10.32 23.52 -0.59
CA GLN A 182 9.28 24.50 -0.29
C GLN A 182 8.29 24.01 0.78
N ALA A 183 7.93 22.73 0.75
CA ALA A 183 7.05 22.12 1.74
C ALA A 183 7.73 21.97 3.11
N GLU A 184 9.05 21.75 3.13
CA GLU A 184 9.84 21.49 4.32
C GLU A 184 11.12 22.34 4.33
N PRO A 185 11.04 23.65 4.55
CA PRO A 185 12.17 24.57 4.35
C PRO A 185 13.31 24.35 5.35
N GLU A 186 13.01 23.81 6.54
CA GLU A 186 14.01 23.54 7.58
C GLU A 186 14.60 22.13 7.48
N ALA A 187 14.09 21.28 6.58
CA ALA A 187 14.57 19.90 6.44
C ALA A 187 15.99 19.84 5.87
N ARG A 188 16.83 19.00 6.48
CA ARG A 188 18.21 18.75 6.00
C ARG A 188 18.47 17.23 5.95
N PRO A 189 17.66 16.46 5.19
CA PRO A 189 17.77 15.01 5.14
C PRO A 189 19.02 14.53 4.44
N ILE A 190 19.34 13.24 4.65
CA ILE A 190 20.09 12.46 3.67
C ILE A 190 19.17 12.24 2.48
N PHE A 191 19.51 12.84 1.33
CA PHE A 191 18.76 12.71 0.09
C PHE A 191 19.31 11.57 -0.75
N HIS A 192 18.59 10.46 -0.84
CA HIS A 192 19.04 9.23 -1.50
C HIS A 192 18.29 8.96 -2.80
N SER A 193 19.06 8.66 -3.86
CA SER A 193 18.54 8.32 -5.18
C SER A 193 19.26 7.13 -5.79
N ASP A 194 18.80 6.67 -6.93
CA ASP A 194 19.60 5.86 -7.83
C ASP A 194 20.70 6.71 -8.54
N ARG A 195 21.38 6.11 -9.50
CA ARG A 195 22.39 6.81 -10.34
C ARG A 195 21.83 7.19 -11.71
N GLY A 196 20.57 7.53 -11.80
CA GLY A 196 19.96 8.09 -12.99
C GLY A 196 20.66 9.40 -13.43
N PHE A 197 20.61 9.71 -14.73
CA PHE A 197 21.31 10.88 -15.26
C PHE A 197 20.82 12.19 -14.62
N GLN A 198 19.54 12.26 -14.21
CA GLN A 198 18.96 13.42 -13.57
C GLN A 198 19.63 13.69 -12.21
N TYR A 199 19.81 12.64 -11.40
CA TYR A 199 20.39 12.75 -10.06
C TYR A 199 21.90 12.94 -10.06
N THR A 200 22.59 12.55 -11.17
CA THR A 200 24.03 12.74 -11.35
C THR A 200 24.36 14.05 -12.07
N HIS A 201 23.36 14.86 -12.42
CA HIS A 201 23.55 16.14 -13.11
C HIS A 201 24.05 17.23 -12.15
N GLN A 202 24.89 18.14 -12.68
CA GLN A 202 25.50 19.25 -11.91
C GLN A 202 24.44 20.11 -11.19
N GLN A 203 23.38 20.50 -11.87
CA GLN A 203 22.33 21.34 -11.29
C GLN A 203 21.64 20.67 -10.11
N MET A 204 21.42 19.35 -10.16
CA MET A 204 20.84 18.62 -9.05
C MET A 204 21.78 18.57 -7.85
N TYR A 205 23.07 18.33 -8.08
CA TYR A 205 24.08 18.37 -7.03
C TYR A 205 24.16 19.74 -6.35
N GLN A 206 24.15 20.83 -7.14
CA GLN A 206 24.14 22.19 -6.61
C GLN A 206 22.94 22.46 -5.72
N ARG A 207 21.72 22.13 -6.16
CA ARG A 207 20.49 22.33 -5.38
C ARG A 207 20.50 21.57 -4.06
N ILE A 208 20.93 20.32 -4.07
CA ILE A 208 21.06 19.50 -2.85
C ILE A 208 22.05 20.17 -1.88
N THR A 209 23.18 20.68 -2.40
CA THR A 209 24.21 21.34 -1.59
C THR A 209 23.72 22.70 -1.03
N GLU A 210 23.07 23.53 -1.86
CA GLU A 210 22.49 24.82 -1.48
C GLU A 210 21.38 24.63 -0.42
N ALA A 211 20.60 23.56 -0.50
CA ALA A 211 19.62 23.21 0.52
C ALA A 211 20.25 22.64 1.82
N GLY A 212 21.57 22.53 1.91
CA GLY A 212 22.26 21.99 3.08
C GLY A 212 22.05 20.48 3.31
N MET A 213 21.60 19.75 2.28
CA MET A 213 21.32 18.31 2.34
C MET A 213 22.54 17.49 1.98
N THR A 214 22.57 16.23 2.43
CA THR A 214 23.64 15.28 2.10
C THR A 214 23.18 14.31 1.02
N GLN A 215 23.83 14.35 -0.15
CA GLN A 215 23.51 13.41 -1.23
C GLN A 215 24.04 12.01 -0.95
N SER A 216 23.19 11.01 -1.19
CA SER A 216 23.51 9.59 -1.12
C SER A 216 23.01 8.88 -2.37
N MET A 217 23.75 7.91 -2.90
CA MET A 217 23.36 7.19 -4.12
C MET A 217 23.49 5.69 -3.97
N SER A 218 22.53 4.96 -4.57
CA SER A 218 22.55 3.52 -4.65
C SER A 218 23.83 3.00 -5.31
N ARG A 219 24.29 1.84 -4.91
CA ARG A 219 25.40 1.13 -5.59
C ARG A 219 24.97 0.69 -6.98
N VAL A 220 25.94 0.62 -7.87
CA VAL A 220 25.69 0.21 -9.26
C VAL A 220 25.07 -1.20 -9.31
N GLY A 221 23.92 -1.33 -9.97
CA GLY A 221 23.23 -2.61 -10.14
C GLY A 221 22.63 -3.19 -8.85
N LYS A 222 22.46 -2.39 -7.79
CA LYS A 222 21.83 -2.78 -6.53
C LYS A 222 20.52 -2.01 -6.34
N CYS A 223 19.48 -2.43 -7.07
CA CYS A 223 18.12 -1.86 -6.95
C CYS A 223 17.60 -1.88 -5.50
N THR A 224 17.94 -2.91 -4.73
CA THR A 224 17.56 -3.03 -3.31
C THR A 224 18.08 -1.91 -2.41
N ASP A 225 19.01 -1.06 -2.89
CA ASP A 225 19.49 0.09 -2.15
C ASP A 225 18.47 1.25 -2.12
N ASN A 226 17.42 1.21 -2.98
CA ASN A 226 16.28 2.12 -2.97
C ASN A 226 14.94 1.37 -2.75
N GLY A 227 14.97 0.31 -1.95
CA GLY A 227 13.83 -0.57 -1.70
C GLY A 227 12.52 0.10 -1.27
N PRO A 228 12.51 1.17 -0.43
CA PRO A 228 11.29 1.87 -0.07
C PRO A 228 10.55 2.49 -1.25
N MET A 229 11.26 3.13 -2.20
CA MET A 229 10.65 3.68 -3.42
C MET A 229 10.14 2.59 -4.35
N GLU A 230 10.93 1.52 -4.55
CA GLU A 230 10.45 0.34 -5.30
C GLU A 230 9.17 -0.25 -4.66
N GLY A 231 9.12 -0.27 -3.33
CA GLY A 231 7.94 -0.68 -2.58
C GLY A 231 6.74 0.22 -2.86
N PHE A 232 6.90 1.54 -2.85
CA PHE A 232 5.86 2.51 -3.16
C PHE A 232 5.35 2.34 -4.60
N TRP A 233 6.26 2.25 -5.60
CA TRP A 233 5.87 2.01 -6.99
C TRP A 233 5.10 0.69 -7.16
N GLY A 234 5.56 -0.34 -6.46
CA GLY A 234 4.85 -1.61 -6.45
C GLY A 234 3.44 -1.50 -5.87
N ILE A 235 3.24 -0.67 -4.84
CA ILE A 235 1.94 -0.48 -4.18
C ILE A 235 0.99 0.28 -5.11
N ILE A 236 1.32 1.49 -5.59
CA ILE A 236 0.46 2.28 -6.47
C ILE A 236 0.10 1.49 -7.74
N LYS A 237 1.09 0.84 -8.36
CA LYS A 237 0.85 0.06 -9.59
C LYS A 237 -0.08 -1.11 -9.36
N ARG A 238 0.06 -1.85 -8.27
CA ARG A 238 -0.81 -2.99 -7.96
C ARG A 238 -2.21 -2.59 -7.50
N GLU A 239 -2.33 -1.51 -6.74
CA GLU A 239 -3.62 -1.12 -6.17
C GLU A 239 -4.50 -0.35 -7.16
N LYS A 240 -3.92 0.46 -8.05
CA LYS A 240 -4.71 1.37 -8.90
C LYS A 240 -4.38 1.34 -10.40
N TYR A 241 -3.21 0.85 -10.81
CA TYR A 241 -2.79 0.92 -12.21
C TYR A 241 -2.93 -0.41 -12.96
N TYR A 242 -2.38 -1.52 -12.43
CA TYR A 242 -2.45 -2.81 -13.13
C TYR A 242 -3.88 -3.35 -13.24
N GLY A 243 -4.20 -3.88 -14.42
CA GLY A 243 -5.53 -4.40 -14.73
C GLY A 243 -6.54 -3.33 -15.14
N ARG A 244 -6.11 -2.06 -15.24
CA ARG A 244 -6.91 -0.95 -15.77
C ARG A 244 -6.29 -0.44 -17.07
N LYS A 245 -7.15 0.06 -17.98
CA LYS A 245 -6.73 0.71 -19.23
C LYS A 245 -7.12 2.19 -19.11
N PHE A 246 -6.14 3.07 -19.16
CA PHE A 246 -6.33 4.51 -19.17
C PHE A 246 -6.38 4.97 -20.62
N THR A 247 -7.42 5.71 -21.00
CA THR A 247 -7.68 6.14 -22.38
C THR A 247 -7.38 7.62 -22.60
N SER A 248 -7.01 8.34 -21.54
CA SER A 248 -6.52 9.72 -21.64
C SER A 248 -5.43 9.99 -20.57
N ARG A 249 -4.67 11.06 -20.82
CA ARG A 249 -3.69 11.58 -19.87
C ARG A 249 -4.35 12.03 -18.56
N GLU A 250 -5.46 12.73 -18.66
CA GLU A 250 -6.20 13.31 -17.53
C GLU A 250 -6.70 12.21 -16.59
N GLN A 251 -7.21 11.10 -17.12
CA GLN A 251 -7.63 9.93 -16.32
C GLN A 251 -6.45 9.33 -15.55
N LEU A 252 -5.29 9.19 -16.21
CA LEU A 252 -4.10 8.62 -15.56
C LEU A 252 -3.53 9.56 -14.50
N VAL A 253 -3.40 10.85 -14.82
CA VAL A 253 -2.91 11.88 -13.89
C VAL A 253 -3.85 12.04 -12.70
N GLY A 254 -5.17 12.08 -12.94
CA GLY A 254 -6.19 12.11 -11.90
C GLY A 254 -6.05 10.91 -10.95
N MET A 255 -5.94 9.69 -11.50
CA MET A 255 -5.73 8.48 -10.69
C MET A 255 -4.46 8.57 -9.82
N ILE A 256 -3.34 9.10 -10.36
CA ILE A 256 -2.09 9.22 -9.60
C ILE A 256 -2.26 10.24 -8.46
N ASN A 257 -2.85 11.41 -8.73
CA ASN A 257 -3.10 12.46 -7.73
C ASN A 257 -4.00 11.95 -6.60
N ASP A 258 -5.14 11.34 -6.95
CA ASP A 258 -6.07 10.77 -5.99
C ASP A 258 -5.43 9.68 -5.15
N TYR A 259 -4.57 8.85 -5.80
CA TYR A 259 -3.90 7.78 -5.08
C TYR A 259 -2.83 8.30 -4.11
N ILE A 260 -2.04 9.30 -4.47
CA ILE A 260 -1.03 9.85 -3.55
C ILE A 260 -1.70 10.54 -2.37
N ASN A 261 -2.81 11.26 -2.61
CA ASN A 261 -3.61 11.81 -1.53
C ASN A 261 -4.14 10.72 -0.60
N TYR A 262 -4.73 9.66 -1.16
CA TYR A 262 -5.18 8.49 -0.40
C TYR A 262 -4.03 7.79 0.33
N TYR A 263 -2.87 7.63 -0.32
CA TYR A 263 -1.69 7.02 0.28
C TYR A 263 -1.23 7.76 1.54
N ASN A 264 -1.17 9.09 1.47
CA ASN A 264 -0.75 9.93 2.59
C ASN A 264 -1.82 10.03 3.70
N ASN A 265 -3.09 10.18 3.34
CA ASN A 265 -4.15 10.56 4.28
C ASN A 265 -5.13 9.43 4.63
N GLY A 266 -5.24 8.38 3.81
CA GLY A 266 -6.26 7.32 3.99
C GLY A 266 -5.71 5.91 4.06
N ARG A 267 -4.46 5.68 3.64
CA ARG A 267 -3.90 4.33 3.55
C ARG A 267 -3.11 3.95 4.81
N TYR A 268 -3.71 3.11 5.64
CA TYR A 268 -3.05 2.59 6.86
C TYR A 268 -1.87 1.69 6.55
N GLN A 269 -0.79 1.83 7.33
CA GLN A 269 0.43 1.04 7.18
C GLN A 269 0.78 0.34 8.49
N ARG A 270 0.91 -0.98 8.47
CA ARG A 270 1.28 -1.75 9.69
C ARG A 270 2.62 -1.36 10.26
N LYS A 271 3.57 -0.94 9.42
CA LYS A 271 4.86 -0.42 9.87
C LYS A 271 4.73 0.87 10.69
N LEU A 272 3.64 1.61 10.49
CA LEU A 272 3.28 2.81 11.23
C LEU A 272 2.20 2.51 12.29
N GLN A 273 2.17 1.30 12.84
CA GLN A 273 1.17 0.88 13.85
C GLN A 273 -0.29 1.05 13.39
N ALA A 274 -0.55 0.84 12.09
CA ALA A 274 -1.84 1.05 11.44
C ALA A 274 -2.28 2.53 11.37
N LEU A 275 -1.35 3.47 11.42
CA LEU A 275 -1.57 4.87 11.09
C LEU A 275 -1.42 5.10 9.58
N THR A 276 -1.99 6.19 9.09
CA THR A 276 -1.65 6.75 7.79
C THR A 276 -0.30 7.50 7.90
N PRO A 277 0.41 7.74 6.78
CA PRO A 277 1.61 8.55 6.78
C PRO A 277 1.44 9.93 7.44
N MET A 278 0.35 10.64 7.14
CA MET A 278 0.10 11.96 7.72
C MET A 278 -0.29 11.91 9.20
N GLU A 279 -1.04 10.89 9.64
CA GLU A 279 -1.28 10.70 11.08
C GLU A 279 0.03 10.45 11.84
N CYS A 280 0.93 9.66 11.24
CA CYS A 280 2.25 9.41 11.82
C CYS A 280 3.08 10.70 11.88
N HIS A 281 3.09 11.49 10.78
CA HIS A 281 3.78 12.78 10.71
C HIS A 281 3.30 13.75 11.80
N ASN A 282 1.99 13.96 11.89
CA ASN A 282 1.37 14.88 12.84
C ASN A 282 1.62 14.51 14.32
N GLN A 283 1.90 13.24 14.63
CA GLN A 283 2.29 12.85 16.00
C GLN A 283 3.66 13.38 16.38
N TYR A 284 4.58 13.53 15.42
CA TYR A 284 5.89 14.14 15.67
C TYR A 284 5.78 15.65 15.87
N ASP A 285 4.95 16.33 15.07
CA ASP A 285 4.74 17.77 15.19
C ASP A 285 4.11 18.17 16.54
N GLN A 286 3.29 17.30 17.12
CA GLN A 286 2.67 17.52 18.44
C GLN A 286 3.60 17.20 19.61
N ALA A 287 4.69 16.45 19.37
CA ALA A 287 5.63 16.03 20.40
C ALA A 287 6.83 17.01 20.56
N VAL A 288 6.96 18.00 19.67
CA VAL A 288 7.93 19.08 19.68
C VAL A 288 7.28 20.33 20.25
#